data_0ca73ff155b876ce98c3853ead2e345c
#
_entry.id   0ca73ff155b876ce98c3853ead2e345c
#
_cell.length_a   1.000
_cell.length_b   1.000
_cell.length_c   1.000
_cell.angle_alpha   90.00
_cell.angle_beta   90.00
_cell.angle_gamma   90.00
#
_symmetry.space_group_name_H-M   'P 1'
#
loop_
_entity.id
_entity.type
_entity.pdbx_description
1 polymer ?
#
loop_
_entity_poly.entity_id
_entity_poly.type
_entity_poly.pdbx_seq_one_letter_code
_entity_poly.pdbx_strand_id
1 'polypeptide(L)'
;ALFYVKGILPPSIKIQEVYRGVIPFIIIICAFIALGIMAFFAPLPEVKAAGEDESENEAEACPYAATKTSVFQFPHLLLGCLALFLYVGVETVSLGTLVDYAKELGLEGAANYAWIAPIGIVIGYICGIIFIPKYLSQATALKICSILAIIGSLLVVLTPSHISIYFISFMALGCSLMWPALWPLAMADLGKFTKAGSSLLIMAMFGGAVIPTLYGWLKDVASPQQAYWLCLPCFLFILYYGVAGYKIRTK
;
A
#
# COMPACT_ATOMS: atom_id res chain seq x y z
N ALA A 1 20.77 11.37 13.16
CA ALA A 1 21.67 10.97 12.05
C ALA A 1 23.02 11.71 12.13
N LEU A 2 23.07 13.03 12.34
CA LEU A 2 24.33 13.82 12.39
C LEU A 2 25.26 13.44 13.57
N PHE A 3 24.71 13.02 14.71
CA PHE A 3 25.48 12.62 15.88
C PHE A 3 26.13 11.23 15.74
N TYR A 4 25.53 10.35 14.94
CA TYR A 4 26.05 8.98 14.74
C TYR A 4 27.27 8.94 13.80
N VAL A 5 27.36 9.87 12.87
CA VAL A 5 28.43 9.92 11.84
C VAL A 5 29.75 10.43 12.40
N LYS A 6 29.76 11.13 13.53
CA LYS A 6 30.97 11.82 14.07
C LYS A 6 32.02 10.88 14.69
N GLY A 7 31.71 9.60 14.90
CA GLY A 7 32.59 8.66 15.61
C GLY A 7 33.26 7.55 14.78
N ILE A 8 32.76 7.21 13.59
CA ILE A 8 33.03 5.89 12.98
C ILE A 8 33.82 5.93 11.65
N LEU A 9 33.95 7.07 10.96
CA LEU A 9 34.61 7.15 9.66
C LEU A 9 35.68 8.24 9.58
N PRO A 10 36.76 8.06 8.79
CA PRO A 10 37.81 9.08 8.63
C PRO A 10 37.27 10.34 7.96
N PRO A 11 37.84 11.54 8.26
CA PRO A 11 37.24 12.82 7.91
C PRO A 11 37.02 13.09 6.42
N SER A 12 37.86 12.54 5.55
CA SER A 12 37.82 12.76 4.10
C SER A 12 36.69 11.97 3.41
N ILE A 13 36.35 10.79 3.91
CA ILE A 13 35.29 9.93 3.35
C ILE A 13 33.92 10.41 3.81
N LYS A 14 33.84 10.97 5.03
CA LYS A 14 32.59 11.42 5.66
C LYS A 14 31.88 12.53 4.91
N ILE A 15 32.63 13.47 4.37
CA ILE A 15 32.03 14.66 3.71
C ILE A 15 31.40 14.26 2.37
N GLN A 16 32.07 13.44 1.59
CA GLN A 16 31.61 13.07 0.24
C GLN A 16 30.41 12.10 0.28
N GLU A 17 30.36 11.17 1.23
CA GLU A 17 29.21 10.27 1.42
C GLU A 17 27.99 10.99 2.00
N VAL A 18 28.20 11.94 2.92
CA VAL A 18 27.12 12.79 3.43
C VAL A 18 26.52 13.63 2.31
N TYR A 19 27.33 14.24 1.44
CA TYR A 19 26.81 14.99 0.30
C TYR A 19 26.05 14.10 -0.69
N ARG A 20 26.57 12.91 -0.99
CA ARG A 20 25.85 11.94 -1.87
C ARG A 20 24.51 11.48 -1.29
N GLY A 21 24.41 11.35 0.04
CA GLY A 21 23.15 11.01 0.69
C GLY A 21 22.18 12.17 0.84
N VAL A 22 22.68 13.39 1.12
CA VAL A 22 21.84 14.56 1.45
C VAL A 22 21.32 15.27 0.19
N ILE A 23 22.12 15.33 -0.90
CA ILE A 23 21.72 16.04 -2.14
C ILE A 23 20.38 15.54 -2.71
N PRO A 24 20.11 14.21 -2.85
CA PRO A 24 18.82 13.74 -3.33
C PRO A 24 17.66 14.19 -2.45
N PHE A 25 17.83 14.20 -1.13
CA PHE A 25 16.78 14.67 -0.22
C PHE A 25 16.52 16.16 -0.34
N ILE A 26 17.57 16.99 -0.52
CA ILE A 26 17.41 18.42 -0.77
C ILE A 26 16.63 18.64 -2.07
N ILE A 27 16.95 17.92 -3.15
CA ILE A 27 16.24 18.01 -4.43
C ILE A 27 14.75 17.66 -4.24
N ILE A 28 14.45 16.58 -3.52
CA ILE A 28 13.08 16.18 -3.22
C ILE A 28 12.36 17.24 -2.41
N ILE A 29 12.99 17.80 -1.36
CA ILE A 29 12.42 18.85 -0.54
C ILE A 29 12.12 20.10 -1.39
N CYS A 30 13.06 20.53 -2.23
CA CYS A 30 12.86 21.66 -3.14
C CYS A 30 11.71 21.39 -4.13
N ALA A 31 11.61 20.19 -4.67
CA ALA A 31 10.51 19.79 -5.54
C ALA A 31 9.16 19.84 -4.82
N PHE A 32 9.07 19.34 -3.58
CA PHE A 32 7.83 19.42 -2.79
C PHE A 32 7.46 20.86 -2.43
N ILE A 33 8.44 21.71 -2.09
CA ILE A 33 8.18 23.14 -1.85
C ILE A 33 7.66 23.80 -3.13
N ALA A 34 8.28 23.54 -4.28
CA ALA A 34 7.83 24.09 -5.56
C ALA A 34 6.40 23.63 -5.92
N LEU A 35 6.09 22.34 -5.70
CA LEU A 35 4.74 21.79 -5.87
C LEU A 35 3.74 22.43 -4.90
N GLY A 36 4.13 22.63 -3.64
CA GLY A 36 3.30 23.31 -2.65
C GLY A 36 2.99 24.76 -3.03
N ILE A 37 4.00 25.49 -3.50
CA ILE A 37 3.82 26.86 -4.02
C ILE A 37 2.90 26.85 -5.25
N MET A 38 3.13 25.93 -6.19
CA MET A 38 2.29 25.79 -7.39
C MET A 38 0.83 25.48 -7.01
N ALA A 39 0.61 24.57 -6.06
CA ALA A 39 -0.73 24.22 -5.57
C ALA A 39 -1.42 25.41 -4.87
N PHE A 40 -0.67 26.23 -4.13
CA PHE A 40 -1.20 27.43 -3.45
C PHE A 40 -1.66 28.51 -4.43
N PHE A 41 -0.95 28.69 -5.54
CA PHE A 41 -1.31 29.67 -6.59
C PHE A 41 -2.21 29.10 -7.68
N ALA A 42 -2.38 27.79 -7.77
CA ALA A 42 -3.27 27.18 -8.73
C ALA A 42 -4.74 27.47 -8.35
N PRO A 43 -5.57 27.99 -9.28
CA PRO A 43 -7.00 28.12 -9.05
C PRO A 43 -7.65 26.74 -9.09
N LEU A 44 -7.30 25.89 -8.10
CA LEU A 44 -7.94 24.61 -7.95
C LEU A 44 -9.39 24.88 -7.53
N PRO A 45 -10.39 24.33 -8.25
CA PRO A 45 -11.75 24.33 -7.74
C PRO A 45 -11.72 23.64 -6.39
N GLU A 46 -12.36 24.23 -5.39
CA GLU A 46 -12.62 23.53 -4.12
C GLU A 46 -13.43 22.30 -4.45
N VAL A 47 -12.75 21.18 -4.69
CA VAL A 47 -13.40 19.88 -4.75
C VAL A 47 -13.71 19.54 -3.31
N LYS A 48 -14.90 19.93 -2.87
CA LYS A 48 -15.43 19.47 -1.59
C LYS A 48 -15.41 17.95 -1.64
N ALA A 49 -14.75 17.34 -0.67
CA ALA A 49 -14.73 15.89 -0.58
C ALA A 49 -16.18 15.41 -0.59
N ALA A 50 -16.50 14.40 -1.41
CA ALA A 50 -17.84 13.82 -1.42
C ALA A 50 -18.22 13.48 0.03
N GLY A 51 -19.23 14.18 0.57
CA GLY A 51 -19.65 14.14 1.97
C GLY A 51 -19.33 15.38 2.82
N GLU A 52 -18.74 16.45 2.26
CA GLU A 52 -18.47 17.68 3.03
C GLU A 52 -19.67 18.63 3.09
N ASP A 53 -20.50 18.68 2.05
CA ASP A 53 -21.74 19.49 2.00
C ASP A 53 -23.02 18.67 1.79
N GLU A 54 -22.90 17.38 1.57
CA GLU A 54 -24.06 16.48 1.49
C GLU A 54 -24.61 16.15 2.88
N SER A 55 -24.40 17.07 3.81
CA SER A 55 -24.45 16.82 5.24
C SER A 55 -25.85 16.57 5.80
N GLU A 56 -26.92 16.92 5.11
CA GLU A 56 -28.25 16.69 5.66
C GLU A 56 -29.20 15.99 4.67
N ASN A 57 -29.12 16.27 3.37
CA ASN A 57 -30.05 15.71 2.39
C ASN A 57 -29.70 14.32 1.87
N GLU A 58 -28.41 13.93 1.84
CA GLU A 58 -27.99 12.57 1.46
C GLU A 58 -27.88 11.61 2.65
N ALA A 59 -27.78 12.11 3.87
CA ALA A 59 -27.91 11.28 5.07
C ALA A 59 -29.30 10.59 5.12
N GLU A 60 -30.33 11.23 4.56
CA GLU A 60 -31.66 10.64 4.38
C GLU A 60 -31.72 9.65 3.21
N ALA A 61 -30.81 9.76 2.23
CA ALA A 61 -30.80 8.91 1.05
C ALA A 61 -30.16 7.51 1.28
N CYS A 62 -29.39 7.30 2.38
CA CYS A 62 -28.80 6.02 2.71
C CYS A 62 -29.52 5.34 3.88
N PRO A 63 -30.57 4.53 3.64
CA PRO A 63 -31.34 3.90 4.71
C PRO A 63 -30.49 3.01 5.61
N TYR A 64 -29.38 2.47 5.12
CA TYR A 64 -28.44 1.69 5.92
C TYR A 64 -27.69 2.54 6.97
N ALA A 65 -27.30 3.76 6.63
CA ALA A 65 -26.61 4.67 7.54
C ALA A 65 -27.59 5.37 8.55
N ALA A 66 -28.85 5.53 8.17
CA ALA A 66 -29.85 6.21 8.99
C ALA A 66 -30.09 5.53 10.33
N THR A 67 -30.03 4.20 10.37
CA THR A 67 -30.24 3.39 11.60
C THR A 67 -29.02 3.31 12.50
N LYS A 68 -27.86 3.83 12.07
CA LYS A 68 -26.60 3.69 12.80
C LYS A 68 -26.28 4.93 13.64
N THR A 69 -25.71 4.70 14.82
CA THR A 69 -25.31 5.74 15.78
C THR A 69 -23.79 5.89 15.88
N SER A 70 -23.02 4.91 15.39
CA SER A 70 -21.56 4.92 15.45
C SER A 70 -20.93 4.32 14.18
N VAL A 71 -19.77 4.83 13.80
CA VAL A 71 -18.94 4.34 12.69
C VAL A 71 -18.51 2.87 12.87
N PHE A 72 -18.39 2.41 14.10
CA PHE A 72 -18.05 1.02 14.43
C PHE A 72 -19.18 0.02 14.16
N GLN A 73 -20.38 0.48 13.86
CA GLN A 73 -21.51 -0.38 13.49
C GLN A 73 -21.53 -0.77 12.00
N PHE A 74 -20.49 -0.41 11.26
CA PHE A 74 -20.32 -0.74 9.85
C PHE A 74 -19.30 -1.86 9.67
N PRO A 75 -19.70 -3.13 9.70
CA PRO A 75 -18.76 -4.26 9.65
C PRO A 75 -17.94 -4.31 8.36
N HIS A 76 -18.53 -3.89 7.22
CA HIS A 76 -17.81 -3.82 5.95
C HIS A 76 -16.68 -2.77 5.98
N LEU A 77 -16.86 -1.64 6.69
CA LEU A 77 -15.82 -0.64 6.92
C LEU A 77 -14.70 -1.19 7.80
N LEU A 78 -15.03 -1.83 8.92
CA LEU A 78 -14.03 -2.39 9.84
C LEU A 78 -13.19 -3.48 9.15
N LEU A 79 -13.83 -4.37 8.40
CA LEU A 79 -13.14 -5.36 7.58
C LEU A 79 -12.30 -4.69 6.48
N GLY A 80 -12.80 -3.59 5.89
CA GLY A 80 -12.07 -2.77 4.93
C GLY A 80 -10.84 -2.10 5.53
N CYS A 81 -10.94 -1.58 6.76
CA CYS A 81 -9.79 -1.04 7.50
C CYS A 81 -8.73 -2.13 7.75
N LEU A 82 -9.14 -3.32 8.17
CA LEU A 82 -8.21 -4.42 8.35
C LEU A 82 -7.58 -4.88 7.02
N ALA A 83 -8.38 -4.95 5.95
CA ALA A 83 -7.87 -5.28 4.62
C ALA A 83 -6.86 -4.23 4.12
N LEU A 84 -7.13 -2.94 4.36
CA LEU A 84 -6.22 -1.85 4.00
C LEU A 84 -4.94 -1.87 4.84
N PHE A 85 -5.05 -2.14 6.14
CA PHE A 85 -3.91 -2.32 7.04
C PHE A 85 -2.97 -3.42 6.53
N LEU A 86 -3.51 -4.57 6.21
CA LEU A 86 -2.74 -5.71 5.68
C LEU A 86 -2.15 -5.38 4.31
N TYR A 87 -2.95 -4.76 3.43
CA TYR A 87 -2.52 -4.38 2.09
C TYR A 87 -1.31 -3.43 2.12
N VAL A 88 -1.40 -2.31 2.85
CA VAL A 88 -0.30 -1.33 2.93
C VAL A 88 0.96 -1.98 3.51
N GLY A 89 0.78 -2.90 4.46
CA GLY A 89 1.88 -3.66 5.02
C GLY A 89 2.60 -4.53 4.01
N VAL A 90 1.88 -5.36 3.26
CA VAL A 90 2.50 -6.27 2.28
C VAL A 90 3.03 -5.55 1.05
N GLU A 91 2.42 -4.43 0.66
CA GLU A 91 2.95 -3.55 -0.39
C GLU A 91 4.30 -2.96 0.04
N THR A 92 4.39 -2.45 1.27
CA THR A 92 5.65 -1.91 1.83
C THR A 92 6.73 -2.99 1.91
N VAL A 93 6.37 -4.23 2.28
CA VAL A 93 7.31 -5.37 2.24
C VAL A 93 7.79 -5.60 0.81
N SER A 94 6.89 -5.67 -0.18
CA SER A 94 7.26 -5.97 -1.56
C SER A 94 8.17 -4.91 -2.19
N LEU A 95 8.00 -3.64 -1.83
CA LEU A 95 8.81 -2.53 -2.33
C LEU A 95 10.10 -2.32 -1.53
N GLY A 96 10.03 -2.47 -0.22
CA GLY A 96 11.11 -2.06 0.69
C GLY A 96 12.18 -3.12 0.94
N THR A 97 11.85 -4.41 0.81
CA THR A 97 12.77 -5.49 1.21
C THR A 97 13.60 -6.07 0.08
N LEU A 98 13.33 -5.68 -1.16
CA LEU A 98 13.89 -6.30 -2.37
C LEU A 98 15.40 -6.17 -2.48
N VAL A 99 15.95 -4.98 -2.15
CA VAL A 99 17.39 -4.73 -2.19
C VAL A 99 18.12 -5.55 -1.10
N ASP A 100 17.54 -5.64 0.08
CA ASP A 100 18.11 -6.44 1.17
C ASP A 100 18.04 -7.93 0.85
N TYR A 101 16.95 -8.38 0.24
CA TYR A 101 16.83 -9.75 -0.23
C TYR A 101 17.88 -10.10 -1.28
N ALA A 102 18.11 -9.20 -2.27
CA ALA A 102 19.17 -9.37 -3.26
C ALA A 102 20.57 -9.46 -2.65
N LYS A 103 20.86 -8.62 -1.63
CA LYS A 103 22.14 -8.67 -0.90
C LYS A 103 22.36 -10.00 -0.19
N GLU A 104 21.35 -10.51 0.49
CA GLU A 104 21.43 -11.77 1.22
C GLU A 104 21.54 -13.00 0.31
N LEU A 105 21.02 -12.89 -0.92
CA LEU A 105 21.27 -13.88 -1.98
C LEU A 105 22.67 -13.81 -2.58
N GLY A 106 23.51 -12.83 -2.17
CA GLY A 106 24.84 -12.62 -2.72
C GLY A 106 24.85 -12.13 -4.16
N LEU A 107 23.74 -11.49 -4.63
CA LEU A 107 23.64 -11.01 -5.99
C LEU A 107 24.45 -9.73 -6.17
N GLU A 108 25.35 -9.72 -7.18
CA GLU A 108 26.10 -8.52 -7.53
C GLU A 108 25.18 -7.39 -7.98
N GLY A 109 25.47 -6.17 -7.53
CA GLY A 109 24.69 -5.01 -7.91
C GLY A 109 23.25 -5.03 -7.32
N ALA A 110 23.09 -5.46 -6.07
CA ALA A 110 21.78 -5.59 -5.40
C ALA A 110 20.87 -4.35 -5.54
N ALA A 111 21.45 -3.14 -5.62
CA ALA A 111 20.69 -1.91 -5.84
C ALA A 111 19.95 -1.88 -7.19
N ASN A 112 20.44 -2.60 -8.22
CA ASN A 112 19.79 -2.66 -9.53
C ASN A 112 18.46 -3.42 -9.49
N TYR A 113 18.26 -4.26 -8.48
CA TYR A 113 17.00 -5.00 -8.30
C TYR A 113 15.89 -4.11 -7.73
N ALA A 114 16.20 -2.92 -7.20
CA ALA A 114 15.21 -2.00 -6.64
C ALA A 114 14.05 -1.65 -7.59
N TRP A 115 14.27 -1.72 -8.91
CA TRP A 115 13.27 -1.41 -9.93
C TRP A 115 12.28 -2.54 -10.23
N ILE A 116 12.56 -3.76 -9.79
CA ILE A 116 11.75 -4.94 -10.14
C ILE A 116 10.32 -4.81 -9.62
N ALA A 117 10.12 -4.46 -8.35
CA ALA A 117 8.79 -4.31 -7.77
C ALA A 117 8.04 -3.06 -8.32
N PRO A 118 8.65 -1.85 -8.39
CA PRO A 118 8.01 -0.69 -9.01
C PRO A 118 7.55 -0.93 -10.45
N ILE A 119 8.30 -1.67 -11.26
CA ILE A 119 7.88 -2.02 -12.65
C ILE A 119 6.58 -2.82 -12.61
N GLY A 120 6.45 -3.80 -11.71
CA GLY A 120 5.21 -4.56 -11.54
C GLY A 120 4.02 -3.67 -11.21
N ILE A 121 4.20 -2.72 -10.28
CA ILE A 121 3.16 -1.75 -9.91
C ILE A 121 2.77 -0.86 -11.09
N VAL A 122 3.73 -0.31 -11.82
CA VAL A 122 3.47 0.56 -12.99
C VAL A 122 2.67 -0.19 -14.07
N ILE A 123 3.06 -1.43 -14.38
CA ILE A 123 2.32 -2.28 -15.33
C ILE A 123 0.87 -2.48 -14.85
N GLY A 124 0.69 -2.78 -13.57
CA GLY A 124 -0.64 -2.95 -12.99
C GLY A 124 -1.50 -1.70 -13.06
N TYR A 125 -0.94 -0.51 -12.77
CA TYR A 125 -1.66 0.77 -12.92
C TYR A 125 -2.07 1.05 -14.36
N ILE A 126 -1.17 0.81 -15.33
CA ILE A 126 -1.49 0.98 -16.76
C ILE A 126 -2.64 0.06 -17.16
N CYS A 127 -2.58 -1.21 -16.77
CA CYS A 127 -3.67 -2.15 -16.98
C CYS A 127 -4.97 -1.68 -16.31
N GLY A 128 -4.88 -1.16 -15.08
CA GLY A 128 -6.02 -0.63 -14.34
C GLY A 128 -6.71 0.53 -15.04
N ILE A 129 -5.96 1.50 -15.52
CA ILE A 129 -6.48 2.66 -16.26
C ILE A 129 -7.24 2.20 -17.52
N ILE A 130 -6.75 1.16 -18.19
CA ILE A 130 -7.38 0.65 -19.43
C ILE A 130 -8.66 -0.14 -19.13
N PHE A 131 -8.62 -1.00 -18.09
CA PHE A 131 -9.67 -2.01 -17.88
C PHE A 131 -10.76 -1.59 -16.89
N ILE A 132 -10.43 -0.88 -15.79
CA ILE A 132 -11.40 -0.58 -14.73
C ILE A 132 -12.57 0.28 -15.22
N PRO A 133 -12.40 1.39 -15.98
CA PRO A 133 -13.55 2.22 -16.34
C PRO A 133 -14.59 1.52 -17.22
N LYS A 134 -14.18 0.53 -18.02
CA LYS A 134 -15.02 -0.07 -19.06
C LYS A 134 -15.45 -1.51 -18.80
N TYR A 135 -14.57 -2.32 -18.21
CA TYR A 135 -14.74 -3.78 -18.22
C TYR A 135 -14.76 -4.43 -16.82
N LEU A 136 -14.18 -3.76 -15.81
CA LEU A 136 -14.00 -4.36 -14.51
C LEU A 136 -14.62 -3.50 -13.40
N SER A 137 -15.45 -4.12 -12.56
CA SER A 137 -15.88 -3.52 -11.30
C SER A 137 -14.71 -3.52 -10.29
N GLN A 138 -14.72 -2.57 -9.35
CA GLN A 138 -13.70 -2.47 -8.30
C GLN A 138 -13.57 -3.77 -7.49
N ALA A 139 -14.69 -4.41 -7.15
CA ALA A 139 -14.66 -5.68 -6.43
C ALA A 139 -14.03 -6.82 -7.27
N THR A 140 -14.23 -6.81 -8.59
CA THR A 140 -13.61 -7.79 -9.49
C THR A 140 -12.12 -7.51 -9.65
N ALA A 141 -11.72 -6.25 -9.79
CA ALA A 141 -10.31 -5.84 -9.82
C ALA A 141 -9.59 -6.27 -8.54
N LEU A 142 -10.18 -6.03 -7.36
CA LEU A 142 -9.62 -6.45 -6.07
C LEU A 142 -9.41 -7.97 -6.00
N LYS A 143 -10.39 -8.76 -6.48
CA LYS A 143 -10.28 -10.23 -6.50
C LYS A 143 -9.14 -10.71 -7.41
N ILE A 144 -9.07 -10.18 -8.64
CA ILE A 144 -8.01 -10.54 -9.59
C ILE A 144 -6.64 -10.19 -9.01
N CYS A 145 -6.47 -8.98 -8.51
CA CYS A 145 -5.23 -8.50 -7.90
C CYS A 145 -4.82 -9.33 -6.69
N SER A 146 -5.77 -9.70 -5.82
CA SER A 146 -5.50 -10.56 -4.67
C SER A 146 -5.05 -11.96 -5.08
N ILE A 147 -5.67 -12.55 -6.11
CA ILE A 147 -5.27 -13.86 -6.64
C ILE A 147 -3.86 -13.78 -7.25
N LEU A 148 -3.57 -12.74 -8.04
CA LEU A 148 -2.22 -12.53 -8.60
C LEU A 148 -1.18 -12.37 -7.50
N ALA A 149 -1.47 -11.61 -6.45
CA ALA A 149 -0.57 -11.42 -5.32
C ALA A 149 -0.35 -12.71 -4.52
N ILE A 150 -1.38 -13.54 -4.33
CA ILE A 150 -1.27 -14.87 -3.71
C ILE A 150 -0.35 -15.76 -4.54
N ILE A 151 -0.57 -15.84 -5.85
CA ILE A 151 0.29 -16.63 -6.74
C ILE A 151 1.73 -16.09 -6.69
N GLY A 152 1.92 -14.78 -6.78
CA GLY A 152 3.24 -14.14 -6.66
C GLY A 152 3.94 -14.48 -5.35
N SER A 153 3.24 -14.37 -4.22
CA SER A 153 3.76 -14.70 -2.89
C SER A 153 4.16 -16.19 -2.78
N LEU A 154 3.34 -17.10 -3.31
CA LEU A 154 3.68 -18.53 -3.35
C LEU A 154 4.91 -18.80 -4.22
N LEU A 155 5.00 -18.16 -5.39
CA LEU A 155 6.15 -18.31 -6.27
C LEU A 155 7.43 -17.77 -5.63
N VAL A 156 7.37 -16.66 -4.89
CA VAL A 156 8.53 -16.14 -4.14
C VAL A 156 9.05 -17.18 -3.15
N VAL A 157 8.18 -17.87 -2.43
CA VAL A 157 8.59 -18.81 -1.37
C VAL A 157 8.98 -20.18 -1.92
N LEU A 158 8.30 -20.67 -2.96
CA LEU A 158 8.45 -22.05 -3.46
C LEU A 158 9.53 -22.21 -4.53
N THR A 159 9.99 -21.12 -5.17
CA THR A 159 10.99 -21.21 -6.23
C THR A 159 12.42 -21.08 -5.68
N PRO A 160 13.44 -21.55 -6.42
CA PRO A 160 14.83 -21.33 -6.02
C PRO A 160 15.17 -19.86 -5.80
N SER A 161 15.95 -19.58 -4.76
CA SER A 161 16.19 -18.22 -4.24
C SER A 161 16.61 -17.19 -5.30
N HIS A 162 17.48 -17.58 -6.25
CA HIS A 162 17.98 -16.68 -7.31
C HIS A 162 16.92 -16.32 -8.37
N ILE A 163 15.83 -17.09 -8.47
CA ILE A 163 14.71 -16.81 -9.38
C ILE A 163 13.57 -16.12 -8.62
N SER A 164 13.41 -16.43 -7.35
CA SER A 164 12.30 -15.94 -6.51
C SER A 164 12.20 -14.42 -6.46
N ILE A 165 13.34 -13.73 -6.55
CA ILE A 165 13.40 -12.26 -6.52
C ILE A 165 12.56 -11.62 -7.64
N TYR A 166 12.48 -12.23 -8.81
CA TYR A 166 11.69 -11.71 -9.93
C TYR A 166 10.18 -11.86 -9.70
N PHE A 167 9.76 -12.85 -8.91
CA PHE A 167 8.35 -13.04 -8.56
C PHE A 167 7.84 -12.01 -7.56
N ILE A 168 8.72 -11.24 -6.91
CA ILE A 168 8.32 -10.07 -6.12
C ILE A 168 7.68 -9.01 -7.04
N SER A 169 8.14 -8.85 -8.29
CA SER A 169 7.46 -7.97 -9.25
C SER A 169 6.04 -8.41 -9.55
N PHE A 170 5.82 -9.73 -9.65
CA PHE A 170 4.49 -10.29 -9.88
C PHE A 170 3.57 -10.10 -8.67
N MET A 171 4.11 -10.24 -7.45
CA MET A 171 3.40 -9.93 -6.21
C MET A 171 3.05 -8.44 -6.14
N ALA A 172 3.99 -7.55 -6.48
CA ALA A 172 3.81 -6.11 -6.52
C ALA A 172 2.78 -5.67 -7.58
N LEU A 173 2.76 -6.32 -8.75
CA LEU A 173 1.72 -6.13 -9.77
C LEU A 173 0.34 -6.42 -9.19
N GLY A 174 0.19 -7.49 -8.41
CA GLY A 174 -1.05 -7.77 -7.69
C GLY A 174 -1.43 -6.67 -6.68
N CYS A 175 -0.46 -6.03 -6.03
CA CYS A 175 -0.72 -4.92 -5.10
C CYS A 175 -1.22 -3.64 -5.78
N SER A 176 -0.89 -3.40 -7.06
CA SER A 176 -1.08 -2.12 -7.75
C SER A 176 -2.48 -1.52 -7.66
N LEU A 177 -3.52 -2.32 -7.89
CA LEU A 177 -4.91 -1.85 -7.94
C LEU A 177 -5.69 -2.10 -6.64
N MET A 178 -5.06 -2.65 -5.61
CA MET A 178 -5.76 -2.94 -4.36
C MET A 178 -6.20 -1.66 -3.64
N TRP A 179 -5.36 -0.62 -3.59
CA TRP A 179 -5.71 0.66 -2.98
C TRP A 179 -6.95 1.29 -3.61
N PRO A 180 -6.94 1.59 -4.94
CA PRO A 180 -8.07 2.24 -5.58
C PRO A 180 -9.35 1.37 -5.56
N ALA A 181 -9.22 0.06 -5.36
CA ALA A 181 -10.37 -0.84 -5.24
C ALA A 181 -10.89 -0.96 -3.80
N LEU A 182 -10.01 -1.04 -2.79
CA LEU A 182 -10.39 -1.17 -1.39
C LEU A 182 -11.10 0.06 -0.85
N TRP A 183 -10.59 1.25 -1.17
CA TRP A 183 -11.10 2.51 -0.65
C TRP A 183 -12.59 2.72 -0.92
N PRO A 184 -13.09 2.68 -2.17
CA PRO A 184 -14.50 2.88 -2.46
C PRO A 184 -15.39 1.77 -1.90
N LEU A 185 -14.88 0.52 -1.85
CA LEU A 185 -15.65 -0.59 -1.29
C LEU A 185 -15.86 -0.45 0.23
N ALA A 186 -14.86 0.08 0.94
CA ALA A 186 -14.93 0.32 2.37
C ALA A 186 -15.78 1.55 2.71
N MET A 187 -15.73 2.58 1.88
CA MET A 187 -16.43 3.85 2.09
C MET A 187 -17.90 3.83 1.67
N ALA A 188 -18.33 2.79 0.97
CA ALA A 188 -19.67 2.74 0.42
C ALA A 188 -20.77 2.72 1.51
N ASP A 189 -21.86 3.45 1.27
CA ASP A 189 -23.07 3.52 2.10
C ASP A 189 -22.83 4.02 3.55
N LEU A 190 -21.78 4.82 3.80
CA LEU A 190 -21.50 5.39 5.12
C LEU A 190 -22.34 6.66 5.44
N GLY A 191 -22.89 7.34 4.43
CA GLY A 191 -23.66 8.58 4.61
C GLY A 191 -22.94 9.58 5.53
N LYS A 192 -23.59 10.04 6.60
CA LYS A 192 -23.03 10.99 7.58
C LYS A 192 -21.73 10.54 8.27
N PHE A 193 -21.36 9.26 8.19
CA PHE A 193 -20.14 8.72 8.79
C PHE A 193 -18.95 8.68 7.83
N THR A 194 -19.07 9.22 6.60
CA THR A 194 -18.00 9.25 5.59
C THR A 194 -16.70 9.86 6.12
N LYS A 195 -16.77 11.00 6.82
CA LYS A 195 -15.57 11.64 7.43
C LYS A 195 -14.90 10.74 8.47
N ALA A 196 -15.67 10.16 9.36
CA ALA A 196 -15.14 9.25 10.39
C ALA A 196 -14.60 7.94 9.77
N GLY A 197 -15.26 7.41 8.75
CA GLY A 197 -14.81 6.24 7.99
C GLY A 197 -13.50 6.49 7.27
N SER A 198 -13.35 7.63 6.60
CA SER A 198 -12.09 8.04 5.96
C SER A 198 -10.95 8.14 6.98
N SER A 199 -11.20 8.72 8.15
CA SER A 199 -10.21 8.82 9.21
C SER A 199 -9.73 7.44 9.68
N LEU A 200 -10.65 6.49 9.86
CA LEU A 200 -10.30 5.11 10.23
C LEU A 200 -9.47 4.42 9.14
N LEU A 201 -9.81 4.60 7.86
CA LEU A 201 -9.03 4.06 6.75
C LEU A 201 -7.62 4.66 6.69
N ILE A 202 -7.48 5.97 6.93
CA ILE A 202 -6.16 6.61 7.01
C ILE A 202 -5.34 6.03 8.17
N MET A 203 -5.96 5.84 9.35
CA MET A 203 -5.28 5.20 10.48
C MET A 203 -4.84 3.75 10.17
N ALA A 204 -5.59 3.03 9.35
CA ALA A 204 -5.23 1.67 8.92
C ALA A 204 -3.91 1.63 8.11
N MET A 205 -3.45 2.74 7.52
CA MET A 205 -2.14 2.81 6.85
C MET A 205 -0.96 2.50 7.78
N PHE A 206 -1.17 2.53 9.10
CA PHE A 206 -0.18 2.08 10.09
C PHE A 206 0.31 0.64 9.86
N GLY A 207 -0.45 -0.18 9.11
CA GLY A 207 -0.02 -1.49 8.64
C GLY A 207 1.32 -1.48 7.92
N GLY A 208 1.65 -0.38 7.21
CA GLY A 208 2.95 -0.17 6.56
C GLY A 208 4.14 -0.07 7.51
N ALA A 209 3.92 0.12 8.81
CA ALA A 209 4.96 0.03 9.83
C ALA A 209 4.99 -1.35 10.50
N VAL A 210 3.82 -1.91 10.80
CA VAL A 210 3.71 -3.16 11.57
C VAL A 210 4.15 -4.38 10.77
N ILE A 211 3.62 -4.55 9.56
CA ILE A 211 3.88 -5.76 8.76
C ILE A 211 5.36 -5.86 8.32
N PRO A 212 6.03 -4.79 7.85
CA PRO A 212 7.47 -4.85 7.57
C PRO A 212 8.32 -5.14 8.81
N THR A 213 7.91 -4.66 9.98
CA THR A 213 8.59 -4.98 11.26
C THR A 213 8.49 -6.48 11.57
N LEU A 214 7.29 -7.07 11.39
CA LEU A 214 7.08 -8.51 11.54
C LEU A 214 7.87 -9.32 10.50
N TYR A 215 7.92 -8.84 9.26
CA TYR A 215 8.74 -9.44 8.21
C TYR A 215 10.23 -9.43 8.61
N GLY A 216 10.74 -8.29 9.10
CA GLY A 216 12.13 -8.18 9.57
C GLY A 216 12.44 -9.18 10.67
N TRP A 217 11.56 -9.31 11.67
CA TRP A 217 11.72 -10.30 12.72
C TRP A 217 11.72 -11.75 12.19
N LEU A 218 10.80 -12.09 11.29
CA LEU A 218 10.75 -13.41 10.66
C LEU A 218 11.98 -13.70 9.81
N LYS A 219 12.49 -12.71 9.10
CA LYS A 219 13.73 -12.78 8.32
C LYS A 219 14.93 -13.14 9.20
N ASP A 220 15.04 -12.51 10.38
CA ASP A 220 16.14 -12.76 11.32
C ASP A 220 16.07 -14.17 11.96
N VAL A 221 14.85 -14.71 12.13
CA VAL A 221 14.64 -16.04 12.76
C VAL A 221 14.74 -17.17 11.74
N ALA A 222 14.29 -16.98 10.51
CA ALA A 222 14.21 -18.05 9.51
C ALA A 222 15.15 -17.76 8.32
N SER A 223 14.64 -17.08 7.31
CA SER A 223 15.38 -16.59 6.15
C SER A 223 14.55 -15.50 5.44
N PRO A 224 15.19 -14.65 4.61
CA PRO A 224 14.49 -13.61 3.86
C PRO A 224 13.39 -14.17 2.97
N GLN A 225 13.65 -15.30 2.31
CA GLN A 225 12.68 -15.95 1.45
C GLN A 225 11.49 -16.50 2.23
N GLN A 226 11.76 -17.17 3.35
CA GLN A 226 10.69 -17.74 4.20
C GLN A 226 9.87 -16.67 4.91
N ALA A 227 10.43 -15.49 5.17
CA ALA A 227 9.68 -14.38 5.76
C ALA A 227 8.51 -13.92 4.88
N TYR A 228 8.56 -14.15 3.56
CA TYR A 228 7.44 -13.83 2.65
C TYR A 228 6.19 -14.70 2.88
N TRP A 229 6.27 -15.79 3.66
CA TRP A 229 5.07 -16.52 4.11
C TRP A 229 4.10 -15.61 4.86
N LEU A 230 4.58 -14.54 5.50
CA LEU A 230 3.75 -13.55 6.17
C LEU A 230 2.76 -12.87 5.20
N CYS A 231 3.13 -12.71 3.94
CA CYS A 231 2.29 -12.04 2.95
C CYS A 231 1.06 -12.87 2.56
N LEU A 232 1.17 -14.21 2.60
CA LEU A 232 0.10 -15.11 2.16
C LEU A 232 -1.20 -14.95 2.95
N PRO A 233 -1.23 -15.01 4.30
CA PRO A 233 -2.46 -14.80 5.07
C PRO A 233 -3.04 -13.40 4.88
N CYS A 234 -2.18 -12.39 4.66
CA CYS A 234 -2.62 -11.02 4.38
C CYS A 234 -3.40 -10.97 3.06
N PHE A 235 -2.86 -11.54 1.98
CA PHE A 235 -3.54 -11.58 0.68
C PHE A 235 -4.80 -12.44 0.69
N LEU A 236 -4.82 -13.54 1.43
CA LEU A 236 -6.03 -14.36 1.62
C LEU A 236 -7.15 -13.56 2.29
N PHE A 237 -6.82 -12.76 3.30
CA PHE A 237 -7.80 -11.89 3.95
C PHE A 237 -8.32 -10.80 3.00
N ILE A 238 -7.44 -10.17 2.19
CA ILE A 238 -7.84 -9.18 1.20
C ILE A 238 -8.75 -9.82 0.15
N LEU A 239 -8.45 -11.04 -0.30
CA LEU A 239 -9.32 -11.78 -1.20
C LEU A 239 -10.69 -12.07 -0.56
N TYR A 240 -10.73 -12.52 0.70
CA TYR A 240 -11.97 -12.70 1.45
C TYR A 240 -12.80 -11.42 1.48
N TYR A 241 -12.16 -10.28 1.76
CA TYR A 241 -12.84 -8.99 1.73
C TYR A 241 -13.43 -8.68 0.35
N GLY A 242 -12.68 -8.89 -0.72
CA GLY A 242 -13.10 -8.68 -2.11
C GLY A 242 -14.20 -9.65 -2.60
N VAL A 243 -14.37 -10.81 -1.95
CA VAL A 243 -15.41 -11.80 -2.31
C VAL A 243 -16.68 -11.63 -1.48
N ALA A 244 -16.53 -11.51 -0.17
CA ALA A 244 -17.63 -11.58 0.79
C ALA A 244 -17.69 -10.37 1.75
N GLY A 245 -16.55 -9.87 2.24
CA GLY A 245 -16.49 -8.89 3.31
C GLY A 245 -17.22 -7.58 2.98
N TYR A 246 -17.05 -7.03 1.80
CA TYR A 246 -17.72 -5.79 1.39
C TYR A 246 -19.24 -5.94 1.20
N LYS A 247 -19.74 -7.17 1.00
CA LYS A 247 -21.18 -7.45 0.78
C LYS A 247 -21.98 -7.52 2.07
N ILE A 248 -21.34 -7.51 3.24
CA ILE A 248 -22.04 -7.61 4.53
C ILE A 248 -23.02 -6.44 4.72
N ARG A 249 -22.78 -5.30 4.08
CA ARG A 249 -23.66 -4.13 4.08
C ARG A 249 -25.00 -4.37 3.39
N THR A 250 -25.07 -5.33 2.46
CA THR A 250 -26.27 -5.60 1.62
C THR A 250 -27.09 -6.78 2.13
N LYS A 251 -26.67 -7.39 3.23
CA LYS A 251 -27.42 -8.42 3.94
C LYS A 251 -28.12 -7.80 5.15
#